data_8c31f5cb7e38b33f9a6754e72301297b
#
_entry.id   8c31f5cb7e38b33f9a6754e72301297b
#
_cell.length_a   1.000
_cell.length_b   1.000
_cell.length_c   1.000
_cell.angle_alpha   90.00
_cell.angle_beta   90.00
_cell.angle_gamma   90.00
#
_symmetry.space_group_name_H-M   'P 1'
#
loop_
_entity.id
_entity.type
_entity.pdbx_description
1 polymer ?
#
loop_
_entity_poly.entity_id
_entity_poly.type
_entity_poly.pdbx_seq_one_letter_code
_entity_poly.pdbx_strand_id
1 'polypeptide(L)'
;KDENGKKIPRLQSINAIRELQCFNPITEKGIMEGKIPLTQIYRNFLLSEMYGLRGRDEKLESYSIILAPKRLRSTEKELESLTNELRDKYKNKIKRIHLEDFVNAIIANCPDEYRGDFERFYDRYLNFDKLKNIE
;
A
#
# COMPACT_ATOMS: atom_id res chain seq x y z
N LYS A 1 15.16 11.58 13.89
CA LYS A 1 16.34 10.71 14.04
C LYS A 1 16.81 10.85 15.47
N ASP A 2 17.26 9.76 16.07
CA ASP A 2 17.95 9.83 17.37
C ASP A 2 19.35 10.44 17.21
N GLU A 3 20.07 10.60 18.32
CA GLU A 3 21.44 11.12 18.37
C GLU A 3 22.43 10.30 17.51
N ASN A 4 22.07 9.06 17.16
CA ASN A 4 22.85 8.15 16.31
C ASN A 4 22.36 8.10 14.86
N GLY A 5 21.47 9.01 14.44
CA GLY A 5 20.93 9.08 13.09
C GLY A 5 19.86 8.03 12.74
N LYS A 6 19.44 7.19 13.69
CA LYS A 6 18.35 6.22 13.50
C LYS A 6 17.01 6.91 13.30
N LYS A 7 16.24 6.44 12.33
CA LYS A 7 14.86 6.90 12.12
C LYS A 7 13.95 6.27 13.18
N ILE A 8 13.64 7.02 14.22
CA ILE A 8 12.63 6.61 15.21
C ILE A 8 11.24 6.75 14.60
N PRO A 9 10.36 5.75 14.74
CA PRO A 9 8.95 5.88 14.35
C PRO A 9 8.29 7.06 15.06
N ARG A 10 7.40 7.77 14.39
CA ARG A 10 6.61 8.82 15.03
C ARG A 10 5.74 8.22 16.13
N LEU A 11 5.53 8.94 17.23
CA LEU A 11 4.72 8.50 18.38
C LEU A 11 3.34 7.99 17.95
N GLN A 12 2.71 8.64 16.97
CA GLN A 12 1.43 8.22 16.40
C GLN A 12 1.47 6.82 15.79
N SER A 13 2.55 6.48 15.05
CA SER A 13 2.73 5.14 14.47
C SER A 13 2.97 4.09 15.55
N ILE A 14 3.71 4.43 16.59
CA ILE A 14 3.95 3.55 17.74
C ILE A 14 2.63 3.24 18.46
N ASN A 15 1.81 4.25 18.71
CA ASN A 15 0.52 4.07 19.36
C ASN A 15 -0.43 3.21 18.49
N ALA A 16 -0.47 3.46 17.18
CA ALA A 16 -1.25 2.64 16.25
C ALA A 16 -0.81 1.16 16.26
N ILE A 17 0.49 0.87 16.26
CA ILE A 17 1.02 -0.49 16.31
C ILE A 17 0.57 -1.20 17.59
N ARG A 18 0.69 -0.53 18.74
CA ARG A 18 0.29 -1.08 20.04
C ARG A 18 -1.22 -1.34 20.14
N GLU A 19 -2.03 -0.44 19.61
CA GLU A 19 -3.49 -0.53 19.64
C GLU A 19 -4.00 -1.62 18.70
N LEU A 20 -3.50 -1.68 17.47
CA LEU A 20 -3.90 -2.64 16.45
C LEU A 20 -3.35 -4.04 16.70
N GLN A 21 -2.14 -4.14 17.26
CA GLN A 21 -1.40 -5.40 17.37
C GLN A 21 -1.37 -6.19 16.05
N CYS A 22 -1.14 -5.48 14.94
CA CYS A 22 -1.26 -6.06 13.60
C CYS A 22 -0.01 -6.81 13.15
N PHE A 23 1.15 -6.51 13.70
CA PHE A 23 2.41 -7.19 13.37
C PHE A 23 2.66 -8.42 14.25
N ASN A 24 3.49 -9.33 13.75
CA ASN A 24 4.03 -10.38 14.60
C ASN A 24 4.99 -9.78 15.65
N PRO A 25 5.23 -10.46 16.79
CA PRO A 25 6.01 -9.88 17.90
C PRO A 25 7.45 -9.51 17.53
N ILE A 26 8.09 -10.24 16.61
CA ILE A 26 9.46 -9.99 16.17
C ILE A 26 9.52 -8.70 15.37
N THR A 27 8.59 -8.53 14.43
CA THR A 27 8.49 -7.32 13.62
C THR A 27 8.14 -6.11 14.47
N GLU A 28 7.16 -6.23 15.36
CA GLU A 28 6.79 -5.15 16.27
C GLU A 28 8.00 -4.66 17.07
N LYS A 29 8.75 -5.58 17.68
CA LYS A 29 10.00 -5.26 18.38
C LYS A 29 11.00 -4.59 17.46
N GLY A 30 11.21 -5.11 16.26
CA GLY A 30 12.15 -4.55 15.27
C GLY A 30 11.79 -3.11 14.85
N ILE A 31 10.49 -2.81 14.69
CA ILE A 31 10.00 -1.46 14.39
C ILE A 31 10.24 -0.53 15.58
N MET A 32 9.91 -0.96 16.80
CA MET A 32 10.11 -0.16 18.01
C MET A 32 11.58 0.17 18.27
N GLU A 33 12.47 -0.76 17.96
CA GLU A 33 13.92 -0.58 18.06
C GLU A 33 14.54 0.17 16.86
N GLY A 34 13.72 0.58 15.88
CA GLY A 34 14.19 1.26 14.65
C GLY A 34 15.02 0.39 13.72
N LYS A 35 14.97 -0.93 13.87
CA LYS A 35 15.65 -1.92 13.01
C LYS A 35 14.86 -2.17 11.71
N ILE A 36 13.54 -2.14 11.80
CA ILE A 36 12.62 -2.27 10.66
C ILE A 36 12.03 -0.89 10.35
N PRO A 37 12.28 -0.34 9.16
CA PRO A 37 11.78 0.97 8.80
C PRO A 37 10.27 0.92 8.48
N LEU A 38 9.50 1.85 9.03
CA LEU A 38 8.13 2.09 8.59
C LEU A 38 8.13 2.83 7.26
N THR A 39 8.04 2.10 6.17
CA THR A 39 7.90 2.66 4.83
C THR A 39 6.51 3.28 4.62
N GLN A 40 6.28 3.89 3.46
CA GLN A 40 4.98 4.49 3.16
C GLN A 40 3.85 3.44 3.15
N ILE A 41 4.13 2.23 2.65
CA ILE A 41 3.14 1.14 2.60
C ILE A 41 2.70 0.74 4.02
N TYR A 42 3.65 0.59 4.94
CA TYR A 42 3.35 0.28 6.35
C TYR A 42 2.50 1.37 7.00
N ARG A 43 2.84 2.64 6.77
CA ARG A 43 2.10 3.77 7.33
C ARG A 43 0.68 3.87 6.78
N ASN A 44 0.51 3.68 5.48
CA ASN A 44 -0.81 3.70 4.85
C ASN A 44 -1.68 2.55 5.39
N PHE A 45 -1.11 1.37 5.55
CA PHE A 45 -1.81 0.23 6.16
C PHE A 45 -2.24 0.53 7.59
N LEU A 46 -1.34 1.01 8.45
CA LEU A 46 -1.67 1.38 9.84
C LEU A 46 -2.77 2.45 9.88
N LEU A 47 -2.70 3.45 9.02
CA LEU A 47 -3.70 4.52 8.95
C LEU A 47 -5.07 3.96 8.56
N SER A 48 -5.14 3.09 7.57
CA SER A 48 -6.36 2.42 7.13
C SER A 48 -7.01 1.61 8.26
N GLU A 49 -6.22 0.78 8.95
CA GLU A 49 -6.72 -0.06 10.04
C GLU A 49 -7.17 0.79 11.25
N MET A 50 -6.44 1.86 11.58
CA MET A 50 -6.84 2.78 12.65
C MET A 50 -8.13 3.54 12.31
N TYR A 51 -8.33 3.88 11.04
CA TYR A 51 -9.58 4.49 10.58
C TYR A 51 -10.76 3.52 10.75
N GLY A 52 -10.60 2.28 10.35
CA GLY A 52 -11.62 1.23 10.53
C GLY A 52 -11.94 0.96 12.01
N LEU A 53 -10.92 0.98 12.89
CA LEU A 53 -11.10 0.75 14.32
C LEU A 53 -11.85 1.90 15.00
N ARG A 54 -11.65 3.14 14.57
CA ARG A 54 -12.21 4.36 15.18
C ARG A 54 -13.50 4.87 14.52
N GLY A 55 -14.03 4.15 13.55
CA GLY A 55 -15.32 4.43 12.92
C GLY A 55 -16.42 4.56 13.98
N ARG A 56 -17.19 5.65 13.93
CA ARG A 56 -17.99 6.13 15.06
C ARG A 56 -19.11 5.22 15.54
N ASP A 57 -19.72 4.41 14.67
CA ASP A 57 -20.95 3.69 15.00
C ASP A 57 -20.93 2.20 14.65
N GLU A 58 -20.02 1.73 13.80
CA GLU A 58 -19.86 0.33 13.45
C GLU A 58 -18.37 0.04 13.20
N LYS A 59 -17.92 -1.17 13.54
CA LYS A 59 -16.59 -1.65 13.13
C LYS A 59 -16.55 -1.74 11.60
N LEU A 60 -16.07 -0.70 10.97
CA LEU A 60 -15.87 -0.69 9.51
C LEU A 60 -14.73 -1.64 9.16
N GLU A 61 -14.98 -2.51 8.20
CA GLU A 61 -13.89 -3.24 7.58
C GLU A 61 -13.09 -2.30 6.68
N SER A 62 -11.80 -2.18 6.96
CA SER A 62 -10.87 -1.41 6.15
C SER A 62 -10.01 -2.32 5.29
N TYR A 63 -9.69 -1.85 4.09
CA TYR A 63 -8.78 -2.52 3.17
C TYR A 63 -7.81 -1.50 2.59
N SER A 64 -6.53 -1.88 2.51
CA SER A 64 -5.52 -1.08 1.83
C SER A 64 -5.29 -1.61 0.42
N ILE A 65 -5.53 -0.78 -0.58
CA ILE A 65 -5.28 -1.13 -1.97
C ILE A 65 -4.11 -0.29 -2.49
N ILE A 66 -3.10 -0.97 -3.03
CA ILE A 66 -1.95 -0.33 -3.65
C ILE A 66 -2.10 -0.45 -5.16
N LEU A 67 -2.28 0.68 -5.82
CA LEU A 67 -2.27 0.77 -7.27
C LEU A 67 -0.83 1.04 -7.72
N ALA A 68 -0.26 0.14 -8.51
CA ALA A 68 1.09 0.31 -9.04
C ALA A 68 1.23 -0.38 -10.41
N PRO A 69 2.04 0.17 -11.34
CA PRO A 69 2.34 -0.48 -12.60
C PRO A 69 2.92 -1.88 -12.41
N LYS A 70 2.61 -2.81 -13.32
CA LYS A 70 3.11 -4.20 -13.28
C LYS A 70 4.63 -4.26 -13.17
N ARG A 71 5.32 -3.37 -13.89
CA ARG A 71 6.79 -3.33 -13.91
C ARG A 71 7.43 -2.77 -12.63
N LEU A 72 6.69 -2.15 -11.73
CA LEU A 72 7.22 -1.60 -10.47
C LEU A 72 7.37 -2.71 -9.41
N ARG A 73 8.42 -3.54 -9.59
CA ARG A 73 8.69 -4.71 -8.72
C ARG A 73 9.08 -4.35 -7.28
N SER A 74 9.56 -3.14 -7.04
CA SER A 74 9.86 -2.67 -5.68
C SER A 74 8.63 -2.68 -4.79
N THR A 75 7.48 -2.25 -5.32
CA THR A 75 6.20 -2.26 -4.59
C THR A 75 5.73 -3.69 -4.26
N GLU A 76 5.99 -4.65 -5.15
CA GLU A 76 5.65 -6.05 -4.93
C GLU A 76 6.45 -6.64 -3.77
N LYS A 77 7.77 -6.43 -3.77
CA LYS A 77 8.66 -6.87 -2.69
C LYS A 77 8.31 -6.24 -1.33
N GLU A 78 8.00 -4.94 -1.34
CA GLU A 78 7.60 -4.23 -0.13
C GLU A 78 6.27 -4.74 0.44
N LEU A 79 5.31 -5.04 -0.44
CA LEU A 79 4.04 -5.64 -0.04
C LEU A 79 4.21 -7.06 0.49
N GLU A 80 5.03 -7.88 -0.16
CA GLU A 80 5.34 -9.23 0.29
C GLU A 80 6.00 -9.20 1.68
N SER A 81 6.97 -8.31 1.88
CA SER A 81 7.61 -8.11 3.20
C SER A 81 6.57 -7.75 4.25
N LEU A 82 5.74 -6.73 3.99
CA LEU A 82 4.68 -6.34 4.91
C LEU A 82 3.72 -7.49 5.21
N THR A 83 3.26 -8.21 4.19
CA THR A 83 2.31 -9.32 4.37
C THR A 83 2.89 -10.44 5.24
N ASN A 84 4.17 -10.75 5.08
CA ASN A 84 4.87 -11.76 5.89
C ASN A 84 5.05 -11.32 7.36
N GLU A 85 5.08 -10.03 7.60
CA GLU A 85 5.25 -9.44 8.92
C GLU A 85 3.94 -9.24 9.67
N LEU A 86 2.79 -9.27 8.97
CA LEU A 86 1.47 -9.16 9.58
C LEU A 86 1.03 -10.47 10.25
N ARG A 87 0.21 -10.33 11.28
CA ARG A 87 -0.57 -11.46 11.83
C ARG A 87 -1.63 -11.90 10.84
N ASP A 88 -2.00 -13.19 10.86
CA ASP A 88 -2.86 -13.81 9.84
C ASP A 88 -4.17 -13.08 9.58
N LYS A 89 -4.83 -12.56 10.62
CA LYS A 89 -6.09 -11.81 10.50
C LYS A 89 -5.98 -10.53 9.67
N TYR A 90 -4.76 -10.02 9.45
CA TYR A 90 -4.51 -8.79 8.70
C TYR A 90 -3.95 -9.02 7.28
N LYS A 91 -3.44 -10.21 6.99
CA LYS A 91 -2.79 -10.50 5.69
C LYS A 91 -3.68 -10.26 4.49
N ASN A 92 -4.99 -10.51 4.63
CA ASN A 92 -5.96 -10.32 3.56
C ASN A 92 -6.47 -8.88 3.42
N LYS A 93 -6.08 -7.98 4.33
CA LYS A 93 -6.54 -6.58 4.34
C LYS A 93 -5.71 -5.64 3.49
N ILE A 94 -4.61 -6.12 2.90
CA ILE A 94 -3.80 -5.35 1.98
C ILE A 94 -3.64 -6.10 0.67
N LYS A 95 -3.85 -5.41 -0.45
CA LYS A 95 -3.76 -5.98 -1.80
C LYS A 95 -3.07 -5.02 -2.75
N ARG A 96 -2.37 -5.58 -3.74
CA ARG A 96 -1.89 -4.84 -4.90
C ARG A 96 -2.83 -5.09 -6.08
N ILE A 97 -3.18 -4.01 -6.76
CA ILE A 97 -3.85 -4.05 -8.05
C ILE A 97 -2.90 -3.41 -9.05
N HIS A 98 -2.73 -4.05 -10.20
CA HIS A 98 -1.94 -3.47 -11.26
C HIS A 98 -2.69 -2.28 -11.85
N LEU A 99 -2.00 -1.17 -11.99
CA LEU A 99 -2.60 0.07 -12.51
C LEU A 99 -3.15 -0.14 -13.94
N GLU A 100 -2.45 -0.94 -14.76
CA GLU A 100 -2.90 -1.33 -16.10
C GLU A 100 -4.25 -2.06 -16.07
N ASP A 101 -4.40 -3.03 -15.15
CA ASP A 101 -5.64 -3.82 -15.04
C ASP A 101 -6.80 -2.94 -14.52
N PHE A 102 -6.50 -2.04 -13.58
CA PHE A 102 -7.46 -1.10 -13.04
C PHE A 102 -7.97 -0.11 -14.12
N VAL A 103 -7.06 0.46 -14.92
CA VAL A 103 -7.44 1.39 -16.00
C VAL A 103 -8.20 0.65 -17.10
N ASN A 104 -7.79 -0.57 -17.46
CA ASN A 104 -8.54 -1.38 -18.43
C ASN A 104 -9.95 -1.72 -17.94
N ALA A 105 -10.13 -1.98 -16.64
CA ALA A 105 -11.46 -2.19 -16.07
C ALA A 105 -12.32 -0.91 -16.14
N ILE A 106 -11.73 0.27 -15.96
CA ILE A 106 -12.43 1.55 -16.16
C ILE A 106 -12.83 1.70 -17.62
N ILE A 107 -11.92 1.52 -18.58
CA ILE A 107 -12.19 1.63 -20.03
C ILE A 107 -13.35 0.72 -20.42
N ALA A 108 -13.39 -0.51 -19.90
CA ALA A 108 -14.43 -1.48 -20.21
C ALA A 108 -15.81 -1.12 -19.63
N ASN A 109 -15.89 -0.32 -18.58
CA ASN A 109 -17.13 -0.08 -17.82
C ASN A 109 -17.54 1.40 -17.75
N CYS A 110 -16.71 2.35 -18.21
CA CYS A 110 -17.06 3.75 -18.19
C CYS A 110 -18.04 4.12 -19.33
N PRO A 111 -18.81 5.20 -19.19
CA PRO A 111 -19.59 5.76 -20.29
C PRO A 111 -18.70 6.09 -21.51
N ASP A 112 -19.26 5.94 -22.72
CA ASP A 112 -18.50 6.11 -23.97
C ASP A 112 -17.84 7.50 -24.10
N GLU A 113 -18.48 8.53 -23.56
CA GLU A 113 -17.95 9.90 -23.56
C GLU A 113 -16.60 10.04 -22.84
N TYR A 114 -16.28 9.21 -21.85
CA TYR A 114 -15.03 9.24 -21.09
C TYR A 114 -14.00 8.21 -21.56
N ARG A 115 -14.43 7.19 -22.34
CA ARG A 115 -13.55 6.07 -22.75
C ARG A 115 -12.28 6.55 -23.43
N GLY A 116 -12.39 7.48 -24.37
CA GLY A 116 -11.24 8.00 -25.10
C GLY A 116 -10.20 8.71 -24.23
N ASP A 117 -10.61 9.30 -23.10
CA ASP A 117 -9.67 9.92 -22.15
C ASP A 117 -8.84 8.88 -21.42
N PHE A 118 -9.48 7.77 -20.95
CA PHE A 118 -8.80 6.68 -20.29
C PHE A 118 -7.90 5.87 -21.24
N GLU A 119 -8.31 5.69 -22.50
CA GLU A 119 -7.48 5.07 -23.53
C GLU A 119 -6.21 5.90 -23.80
N ARG A 120 -6.36 7.24 -23.93
CA ARG A 120 -5.20 8.15 -24.07
C ARG A 120 -4.29 8.13 -22.84
N PHE A 121 -4.88 8.08 -21.63
CA PHE A 121 -4.11 7.93 -20.39
C PHE A 121 -3.33 6.64 -20.39
N TYR A 122 -3.99 5.51 -20.70
CA TYR A 122 -3.33 4.20 -20.77
C TYR A 122 -2.17 4.20 -21.77
N ASP A 123 -2.44 4.69 -22.97
CA ASP A 123 -1.46 4.72 -24.05
C ASP A 123 -0.24 5.59 -23.72
N ARG A 124 -0.46 6.71 -23.04
CA ARG A 124 0.60 7.66 -22.69
C ARG A 124 1.43 7.22 -21.48
N TYR A 125 0.81 6.62 -20.46
CA TYR A 125 1.46 6.40 -19.17
C TYR A 125 1.66 4.93 -18.80
N LEU A 126 0.95 4.02 -19.42
CA LEU A 126 0.97 2.60 -19.06
C LEU A 126 1.38 1.68 -20.22
N ASN A 127 1.37 2.16 -21.44
CA ASN A 127 1.82 1.40 -22.60
C ASN A 127 3.34 1.49 -22.76
N PHE A 128 4.03 0.74 -21.88
CA PHE A 128 5.50 0.76 -21.84
C PHE A 128 6.17 0.11 -23.07
N ASP A 129 5.42 -0.64 -23.88
CA ASP A 129 5.99 -1.24 -25.10
C ASP A 129 6.33 -0.20 -26.15
N LYS A 130 5.62 0.93 -26.14
CA LYS A 130 5.97 2.09 -26.99
C LYS A 130 7.30 2.73 -26.63
N LEU A 131 7.75 2.62 -25.38
CA LEU A 131 9.00 3.23 -24.92
C LEU A 131 10.24 2.43 -25.36
N LYS A 132 10.09 1.16 -25.77
CA LYS A 132 11.19 0.33 -26.24
C LYS A 132 11.66 0.69 -27.66
N ASN A 133 10.89 1.51 -28.37
CA ASN A 133 11.18 1.89 -29.77
C ASN A 133 11.75 3.31 -29.89
N ILE A 134 12.23 3.89 -28.80
CA ILE A 134 12.87 5.22 -28.75
C ILE A 134 14.38 5.05 -28.46
N GLU A 135 15.03 4.10 -29.15
CA GLU A 135 16.49 4.05 -29.27
C GLU A 135 16.92 4.46 -30.67
#